data_c8946e40d10933345481e5f8c7f0b9af
#
_entry.id   c8946e40d10933345481e5f8c7f0b9af
#
_cell.length_a   1.000
_cell.length_b   1.000
_cell.length_c   1.000
_cell.angle_alpha   90.00
_cell.angle_beta   90.00
_cell.angle_gamma   90.00
#
_symmetry.space_group_name_H-M   'P 1'
#
loop_
_entity.id
_entity.type
_entity.pdbx_description
1 polymer ?
#
loop_
_entity_poly.entity_id
_entity_poly.type
_entity_poly.pdbx_seq_one_letter_code
_entity_poly.pdbx_strand_id
1 'polypeptide(L)'
;IRLNQRPPNIYYKEKKGGGFHFNSTCALTHCDEKLVKTILQTYKIFNAEVLFREDCTADQFIDVIMGNRVYLNCLYVYNKIDQVSLEEVDRLANLPNSVVISCYMKLNLDYLLDALWEHLNMARIYTKKPGCPPDFEDPVILRSGANVKHVCHTIHRTLPDVFKYALVWVRLSICFLISFYAESNGDHFISGDKYQVFS
;
A
#
# COMPACT_ATOMS: atom_id res chain seq x y z
N ILE A 1 -1.91 -16.27 6.24
CA ILE A 1 -1.29 -15.24 5.40
C ILE A 1 -1.68 -15.53 3.95
N ARG A 2 -2.05 -14.49 3.20
CA ARG A 2 -2.28 -14.52 1.76
C ARG A 2 -1.24 -13.62 1.08
N LEU A 3 -0.38 -14.21 0.25
CA LEU A 3 0.69 -13.49 -0.43
C LEU A 3 0.22 -13.01 -1.80
N ASN A 4 0.52 -11.77 -2.15
CA ASN A 4 0.23 -11.16 -3.46
C ASN A 4 -1.26 -11.23 -3.88
N GLN A 5 -2.15 -11.31 -2.89
CA GLN A 5 -3.60 -11.26 -3.10
C GLN A 5 -4.15 -9.99 -2.49
N ARG A 6 -5.22 -9.47 -3.07
CA ARG A 6 -5.96 -8.35 -2.50
C ARG A 6 -7.02 -8.86 -1.52
N PRO A 7 -7.26 -8.14 -0.41
CA PRO A 7 -8.38 -8.46 0.46
C PRO A 7 -9.69 -8.35 -0.34
N PRO A 8 -10.61 -9.30 -0.19
CA PRO A 8 -11.88 -9.27 -0.92
C PRO A 8 -12.73 -8.08 -0.47
N ASN A 9 -13.39 -7.43 -1.43
CA ASN A 9 -14.23 -6.27 -1.17
C ASN A 9 -15.64 -6.70 -0.75
N ILE A 10 -15.73 -7.30 0.43
CA ILE A 10 -16.97 -7.75 1.04
C ILE A 10 -17.19 -6.96 2.33
N TYR A 11 -18.33 -6.31 2.45
CA TYR A 11 -18.77 -5.76 3.73
C TYR A 11 -19.48 -6.85 4.51
N TYR A 12 -18.97 -7.13 5.70
CA TYR A 12 -19.55 -8.09 6.63
C TYR A 12 -19.72 -7.45 8.01
N LYS A 13 -20.92 -7.60 8.58
CA LYS A 13 -21.21 -7.15 9.94
C LYS A 13 -22.13 -8.13 10.63
N GLU A 14 -21.69 -8.69 11.75
CA GLU A 14 -22.54 -9.49 12.63
C GLU A 14 -23.52 -8.59 13.39
N LYS A 15 -24.78 -9.01 13.50
CA LYS A 15 -25.86 -8.31 14.21
C LYS A 15 -26.35 -9.15 15.37
N LYS A 16 -26.84 -8.51 16.44
CA LYS A 16 -27.45 -9.21 17.59
C LYS A 16 -28.87 -9.74 17.31
N GLY A 17 -29.51 -9.28 16.24
CA GLY A 17 -30.83 -9.67 15.82
C GLY A 17 -31.16 -9.13 14.43
N GLY A 18 -32.35 -9.46 13.87
CA GLY A 18 -32.81 -8.97 12.57
C GLY A 18 -32.60 -9.93 11.40
N GLY A 19 -32.03 -11.12 11.65
CA GLY A 19 -31.86 -12.14 10.61
C GLY A 19 -30.69 -11.89 9.68
N PHE A 20 -30.68 -12.66 8.60
CA PHE A 20 -29.65 -12.59 7.56
C PHE A 20 -30.10 -11.65 6.43
N HIS A 21 -29.27 -10.66 6.13
CA HIS A 21 -29.47 -9.75 5.01
C HIS A 21 -28.31 -9.90 4.02
N PHE A 22 -28.66 -10.26 2.79
CA PHE A 22 -27.72 -10.45 1.71
C PHE A 22 -27.99 -9.44 0.59
N ASN A 23 -26.93 -8.74 0.16
CA ASN A 23 -26.96 -7.85 -0.99
C ASN A 23 -25.71 -8.07 -1.83
N SER A 24 -25.81 -7.85 -3.14
CA SER A 24 -24.67 -7.82 -4.04
C SER A 24 -24.79 -6.67 -5.03
N THR A 25 -23.67 -6.00 -5.34
CA THR A 25 -23.61 -4.95 -6.36
C THR A 25 -23.13 -5.48 -7.71
N CYS A 26 -22.68 -6.73 -7.77
CA CYS A 26 -22.19 -7.41 -8.97
C CYS A 26 -22.88 -8.76 -9.16
N ALA A 27 -22.79 -9.30 -10.36
CA ALA A 27 -23.20 -10.67 -10.64
C ALA A 27 -22.23 -11.64 -9.97
N LEU A 28 -22.74 -12.53 -9.16
CA LEU A 28 -21.94 -13.53 -8.44
C LEU A 28 -21.95 -14.84 -9.22
N THR A 29 -20.76 -15.39 -9.49
CA THR A 29 -20.59 -16.68 -10.19
C THR A 29 -20.11 -17.77 -9.25
N HIS A 30 -19.40 -17.41 -8.19
CA HIS A 30 -18.77 -18.36 -7.26
C HIS A 30 -19.52 -18.52 -5.93
N CYS A 31 -20.27 -17.52 -5.52
CA CYS A 31 -20.96 -17.51 -4.23
C CYS A 31 -22.43 -17.14 -4.39
N ASP A 32 -23.32 -18.14 -4.27
CA ASP A 32 -24.77 -17.91 -4.20
C ASP A 32 -25.19 -17.53 -2.78
N GLU A 33 -26.32 -16.84 -2.65
CA GLU A 33 -26.92 -16.51 -1.35
C GLU A 33 -27.12 -17.74 -0.46
N LYS A 34 -27.52 -18.88 -1.05
CA LYS A 34 -27.70 -20.16 -0.34
C LYS A 34 -26.39 -20.65 0.26
N LEU A 35 -25.29 -20.57 -0.51
CA LEU A 35 -23.96 -20.98 -0.07
C LEU A 35 -23.45 -20.06 1.06
N VAL A 36 -23.61 -18.75 0.90
CA VAL A 36 -23.26 -17.76 1.93
C VAL A 36 -24.00 -18.05 3.24
N LYS A 37 -25.31 -18.31 3.17
CA LYS A 37 -26.12 -18.66 4.34
C LYS A 37 -25.65 -19.96 5.01
N THR A 38 -25.32 -20.98 4.22
CA THR A 38 -24.80 -22.26 4.73
C THR A 38 -23.45 -22.08 5.43
N ILE A 39 -22.55 -21.28 4.86
CA ILE A 39 -21.27 -20.94 5.47
C ILE A 39 -21.49 -20.24 6.82
N LEU A 40 -22.34 -19.21 6.88
CA LEU A 40 -22.64 -18.50 8.13
C LEU A 40 -23.22 -19.43 9.20
N GLN A 41 -24.13 -20.34 8.83
CA GLN A 41 -24.69 -21.33 9.73
C GLN A 41 -23.61 -22.28 10.29
N THR A 42 -22.65 -22.68 9.47
CA THR A 42 -21.51 -23.52 9.92
C THR A 42 -20.68 -22.81 10.99
N TYR A 43 -20.54 -21.50 10.88
CA TYR A 43 -19.87 -20.66 11.90
C TYR A 43 -20.80 -20.22 13.04
N LYS A 44 -22.04 -20.73 13.09
CA LYS A 44 -23.08 -20.40 14.10
C LYS A 44 -23.50 -18.92 14.10
N ILE A 45 -23.39 -18.27 12.97
CA ILE A 45 -23.78 -16.87 12.76
C ILE A 45 -25.15 -16.86 12.08
N PHE A 46 -26.20 -16.44 12.81
CA PHE A 46 -27.57 -16.46 12.30
C PHE A 46 -28.07 -15.08 11.90
N ASN A 47 -27.42 -14.03 12.42
CA ASN A 47 -27.81 -12.66 12.16
C ASN A 47 -26.59 -11.89 11.62
N ALA A 48 -26.59 -11.58 10.35
CA ALA A 48 -25.51 -10.86 9.70
C ALA A 48 -26.00 -10.01 8.53
N GLU A 49 -25.29 -8.96 8.25
CA GLU A 49 -25.41 -8.17 7.03
C GLU A 49 -24.18 -8.39 6.17
N VAL A 50 -24.41 -8.83 4.93
CA VAL A 50 -23.34 -9.14 3.97
C VAL A 50 -23.63 -8.39 2.67
N LEU A 51 -22.63 -7.64 2.19
CA LEU A 51 -22.68 -6.94 0.92
C LEU A 51 -21.45 -7.32 0.08
N PHE A 52 -21.67 -8.01 -1.01
CA PHE A 52 -20.63 -8.30 -2.01
C PHE A 52 -20.50 -7.15 -2.99
N ARG A 53 -19.30 -6.61 -3.13
CA ARG A 53 -18.96 -5.56 -4.10
C ARG A 53 -18.14 -6.08 -5.27
N GLU A 54 -17.65 -7.32 -5.16
CA GLU A 54 -16.93 -8.04 -6.21
C GLU A 54 -17.28 -9.52 -6.14
N ASP A 55 -17.04 -10.25 -7.24
CA ASP A 55 -17.24 -11.69 -7.29
C ASP A 55 -16.11 -12.40 -6.55
N CYS A 56 -16.46 -13.10 -5.48
CA CYS A 56 -15.52 -13.72 -4.57
C CYS A 56 -15.79 -15.20 -4.40
N THR A 57 -14.74 -15.96 -4.12
CA THR A 57 -14.86 -17.39 -3.81
C THR A 57 -15.33 -17.61 -2.36
N ALA A 58 -15.83 -18.82 -2.08
CA ALA A 58 -16.26 -19.22 -0.73
C ALA A 58 -15.11 -19.07 0.30
N ASP A 59 -13.87 -19.41 -0.09
CA ASP A 59 -12.69 -19.29 0.78
C ASP A 59 -12.38 -17.84 1.15
N GLN A 60 -12.53 -16.92 0.18
CA GLN A 60 -12.35 -15.48 0.42
C GLN A 60 -13.41 -14.94 1.36
N PHE A 61 -14.67 -15.40 1.24
CA PHE A 61 -15.72 -15.02 2.15
C PHE A 61 -15.47 -15.57 3.58
N ILE A 62 -15.00 -16.81 3.72
CA ILE A 62 -14.58 -17.37 5.00
C ILE A 62 -13.44 -16.56 5.62
N ASP A 63 -12.45 -16.11 4.84
CA ASP A 63 -11.37 -15.27 5.31
C ASP A 63 -11.89 -13.94 5.89
N VAL A 64 -12.96 -13.37 5.32
CA VAL A 64 -13.62 -12.15 5.85
C VAL A 64 -14.33 -12.42 7.18
N ILE A 65 -15.08 -13.53 7.29
CA ILE A 65 -15.77 -13.91 8.52
C ILE A 65 -14.78 -14.11 9.66
N MET A 66 -13.70 -14.83 9.38
CA MET A 66 -12.67 -15.13 10.38
C MET A 66 -11.87 -13.90 10.82
N GLY A 67 -11.70 -12.91 9.93
CA GLY A 67 -11.01 -11.64 10.23
C GLY A 67 -9.55 -11.75 10.66
N ASN A 68 -8.96 -12.96 10.53
CA ASN A 68 -7.61 -13.26 11.02
C ASN A 68 -6.57 -13.40 9.89
N ARG A 69 -6.97 -13.13 8.65
CA ARG A 69 -6.07 -13.22 7.49
C ARG A 69 -5.34 -11.93 7.25
N VAL A 70 -4.06 -12.04 7.01
CA VAL A 70 -3.18 -10.91 6.65
C VAL A 70 -2.81 -11.06 5.18
N TYR A 71 -3.04 -9.99 4.41
CA TYR A 71 -2.69 -9.89 3.00
C TYR A 71 -1.40 -9.10 2.88
N LEU A 72 -0.38 -9.71 2.26
CA LEU A 72 0.95 -9.12 2.14
C LEU A 72 1.44 -9.18 0.70
N ASN A 73 2.05 -8.09 0.25
CA ASN A 73 2.83 -8.13 -0.96
C ASN A 73 4.16 -8.85 -0.68
N CYS A 74 4.56 -9.73 -1.57
CA CYS A 74 5.77 -10.53 -1.45
C CYS A 74 6.53 -10.51 -2.78
N LEU A 75 7.81 -10.20 -2.71
CA LEU A 75 8.74 -10.33 -3.83
C LEU A 75 9.52 -11.64 -3.65
N TYR A 76 9.46 -12.52 -4.65
CA TYR A 76 10.20 -13.78 -4.64
C TYR A 76 11.59 -13.53 -5.25
N VAL A 77 12.64 -13.80 -4.48
CA VAL A 77 14.03 -13.62 -4.93
C VAL A 77 14.68 -14.98 -5.08
N TYR A 78 14.98 -15.34 -6.33
CA TYR A 78 15.68 -16.57 -6.66
C TYR A 78 17.17 -16.30 -6.79
N ASN A 79 17.93 -16.77 -5.81
CA ASN A 79 19.38 -16.60 -5.76
C ASN A 79 20.09 -17.82 -6.38
N LYS A 80 21.38 -17.66 -6.70
CA LYS A 80 22.26 -18.69 -7.29
C LYS A 80 21.91 -19.07 -8.71
N ILE A 81 21.51 -18.12 -9.54
CA ILE A 81 21.24 -18.37 -10.97
C ILE A 81 22.47 -18.80 -11.76
N ASP A 82 23.65 -18.67 -11.18
CA ASP A 82 24.93 -19.17 -11.72
C ASP A 82 25.03 -20.71 -11.73
N GLN A 83 24.14 -21.42 -11.03
CA GLN A 83 24.14 -22.88 -10.89
C GLN A 83 23.04 -23.59 -11.72
N VAL A 84 22.21 -22.84 -12.43
CA VAL A 84 21.10 -23.37 -13.22
C VAL A 84 21.24 -22.99 -14.69
N SER A 85 20.51 -23.69 -15.56
CA SER A 85 20.52 -23.39 -17.00
C SER A 85 19.85 -22.04 -17.31
N LEU A 86 20.23 -21.42 -18.41
CA LEU A 86 19.67 -20.15 -18.86
C LEU A 86 18.15 -20.23 -19.10
N GLU A 87 17.67 -21.36 -19.58
CA GLU A 87 16.25 -21.63 -19.80
C GLU A 87 15.46 -21.59 -18.48
N GLU A 88 16.02 -22.18 -17.42
CA GLU A 88 15.38 -22.16 -16.09
C GLU A 88 15.42 -20.76 -15.48
N VAL A 89 16.51 -20.00 -15.67
CA VAL A 89 16.58 -18.59 -15.26
C VAL A 89 15.50 -17.76 -15.93
N ASP A 90 15.31 -17.93 -17.24
CA ASP A 90 14.28 -17.23 -18.00
C ASP A 90 12.87 -17.61 -17.53
N ARG A 91 12.63 -18.90 -17.28
CA ARG A 91 11.37 -19.39 -16.72
C ARG A 91 11.06 -18.73 -15.36
N LEU A 92 12.03 -18.64 -14.46
CA LEU A 92 11.87 -18.05 -13.14
C LEU A 92 11.71 -16.52 -13.20
N ALA A 93 12.42 -15.86 -14.10
CA ALA A 93 12.32 -14.41 -14.29
C ALA A 93 10.93 -13.98 -14.81
N ASN A 94 10.25 -14.83 -15.58
CA ASN A 94 8.92 -14.57 -16.10
C ASN A 94 7.78 -14.87 -15.10
N LEU A 95 8.09 -15.39 -13.90
CA LEU A 95 7.06 -15.57 -12.87
C LEU A 95 6.64 -14.21 -12.28
N PRO A 96 5.36 -14.07 -11.89
CA PRO A 96 4.89 -12.83 -11.30
C PRO A 96 5.57 -12.53 -9.95
N ASN A 97 5.91 -11.28 -9.71
CA ASN A 97 6.57 -10.80 -8.49
C ASN A 97 7.89 -11.54 -8.19
N SER A 98 8.66 -11.87 -9.21
CA SER A 98 9.91 -12.61 -9.07
C SER A 98 11.11 -11.81 -9.58
N VAL A 99 12.25 -11.98 -8.92
CA VAL A 99 13.54 -11.43 -9.33
C VAL A 99 14.58 -12.53 -9.20
N VAL A 100 15.40 -12.66 -10.22
CA VAL A 100 16.48 -13.66 -10.29
C VAL A 100 17.82 -12.95 -10.08
N ILE A 101 18.66 -13.48 -9.19
CA ILE A 101 19.94 -12.88 -8.82
C ILE A 101 21.05 -13.92 -8.64
N SER A 102 22.29 -13.48 -8.67
CA SER A 102 23.43 -14.21 -8.10
C SER A 102 24.21 -13.28 -7.19
N CYS A 103 24.16 -13.51 -5.90
CA CYS A 103 24.97 -12.79 -4.93
C CYS A 103 26.47 -13.09 -5.12
N TYR A 104 26.82 -14.33 -5.49
CA TYR A 104 28.20 -14.74 -5.69
C TYR A 104 28.86 -13.98 -6.87
N MET A 105 28.16 -13.92 -8.00
CA MET A 105 28.62 -13.21 -9.19
C MET A 105 28.21 -11.73 -9.22
N LYS A 106 27.52 -11.24 -8.19
CA LYS A 106 26.97 -9.88 -8.11
C LYS A 106 26.08 -9.51 -9.32
N LEU A 107 25.31 -10.48 -9.83
CA LEU A 107 24.43 -10.27 -10.96
C LEU A 107 23.04 -9.81 -10.50
N ASN A 108 22.50 -8.81 -11.21
CA ASN A 108 21.13 -8.30 -11.10
C ASN A 108 20.75 -7.74 -9.71
N LEU A 109 21.75 -7.29 -8.93
CA LEU A 109 21.50 -6.72 -7.59
C LEU A 109 20.89 -5.33 -7.65
N ASP A 110 21.26 -4.52 -8.65
CA ASP A 110 20.71 -3.17 -8.82
C ASP A 110 19.20 -3.25 -9.16
N TYR A 111 18.83 -4.16 -10.06
CA TYR A 111 17.42 -4.41 -10.37
C TYR A 111 16.64 -4.92 -9.15
N LEU A 112 17.26 -5.76 -8.31
CA LEU A 112 16.64 -6.18 -7.05
C LEU A 112 16.31 -4.98 -6.16
N LEU A 113 17.22 -4.00 -6.05
CA LEU A 113 16.97 -2.79 -5.26
C LEU A 113 15.81 -1.97 -5.82
N ASP A 114 15.74 -1.80 -7.13
CA ASP A 114 14.64 -1.09 -7.78
C ASP A 114 13.30 -1.80 -7.57
N ALA A 115 13.26 -3.12 -7.77
CA ALA A 115 12.09 -3.95 -7.53
C ALA A 115 11.63 -3.91 -6.06
N LEU A 116 12.56 -3.89 -5.10
CA LEU A 116 12.25 -3.73 -3.69
C LEU A 116 11.60 -2.38 -3.40
N TRP A 117 12.09 -1.28 -3.99
CA TRP A 117 11.49 0.04 -3.84
C TRP A 117 10.04 0.08 -4.34
N GLU A 118 9.77 -0.51 -5.49
CA GLU A 118 8.42 -0.62 -6.05
C GLU A 118 7.49 -1.45 -5.14
N HIS A 119 7.95 -2.62 -4.70
CA HIS A 119 7.14 -3.50 -3.85
C HIS A 119 6.87 -2.92 -2.45
N LEU A 120 7.82 -2.20 -1.87
CA LEU A 120 7.65 -1.53 -0.58
C LEU A 120 6.72 -0.31 -0.69
N ASN A 121 6.51 0.18 -1.90
CA ASN A 121 5.69 1.36 -2.18
C ASN A 121 6.04 2.53 -1.26
N MET A 122 7.34 2.87 -1.21
CA MET A 122 7.88 3.93 -0.37
C MET A 122 8.08 5.22 -1.17
N ALA A 123 7.84 6.34 -0.52
CA ALA A 123 8.10 7.67 -1.05
C ALA A 123 9.33 8.28 -0.40
N ARG A 124 10.21 8.88 -1.20
CA ARG A 124 11.34 9.68 -0.74
C ARG A 124 10.92 11.14 -0.69
N ILE A 125 11.09 11.74 0.47
CA ILE A 125 10.72 13.13 0.72
C ILE A 125 12.00 13.88 1.07
N TYR A 126 12.34 14.87 0.26
CA TYR A 126 13.45 15.76 0.54
C TYR A 126 12.94 17.04 1.18
N THR A 127 13.60 17.48 2.21
CA THR A 127 13.22 18.69 2.94
C THR A 127 13.95 19.91 2.40
N LYS A 128 13.29 21.04 2.42
CA LYS A 128 13.86 22.33 2.03
C LYS A 128 13.48 23.39 3.04
N LYS A 129 14.46 24.07 3.59
CA LYS A 129 14.23 25.29 4.39
C LYS A 129 13.87 26.46 3.46
N PRO A 130 13.00 27.39 3.89
CA PRO A 130 12.74 28.62 3.12
C PRO A 130 14.04 29.37 2.80
N GLY A 131 14.21 29.77 1.54
CA GLY A 131 15.41 30.50 1.10
C GLY A 131 16.70 29.66 0.87
N CYS A 132 16.71 28.38 1.27
CA CYS A 132 17.87 27.49 1.10
C CYS A 132 17.66 26.52 -0.07
N PRO A 133 18.75 25.94 -0.64
CA PRO A 133 18.62 24.82 -1.57
C PRO A 133 18.04 23.59 -0.88
N PRO A 134 17.44 22.65 -1.64
CA PRO A 134 16.97 21.38 -1.10
C PRO A 134 18.12 20.54 -0.55
N ASP A 135 17.84 19.84 0.54
CA ASP A 135 18.75 18.82 1.06
C ASP A 135 18.42 17.47 0.40
N PHE A 136 19.36 16.97 -0.42
CA PHE A 136 19.25 15.70 -1.12
C PHE A 136 20.05 14.57 -0.46
N GLU A 137 20.82 14.86 0.60
CA GLU A 137 21.67 13.88 1.27
C GLU A 137 20.85 13.03 2.24
N ASP A 138 19.89 13.65 2.97
CA ASP A 138 19.06 12.97 3.97
C ASP A 138 17.56 12.93 3.58
N PRO A 139 17.14 11.97 2.74
CA PRO A 139 15.72 11.82 2.42
C PRO A 139 14.93 11.23 3.59
N VAL A 140 13.77 11.79 3.87
CA VAL A 140 12.77 11.18 4.75
C VAL A 140 12.00 10.13 3.95
N ILE A 141 12.03 8.89 4.42
CA ILE A 141 11.37 7.76 3.75
C ILE A 141 10.06 7.44 4.48
N LEU A 142 8.96 7.48 3.74
CA LEU A 142 7.64 7.16 4.25
C LEU A 142 6.91 6.18 3.31
N ARG A 143 5.91 5.51 3.84
CA ARG A 143 5.01 4.70 3.00
C ARG A 143 4.19 5.61 2.09
N SER A 144 3.98 5.20 0.87
CA SER A 144 3.08 5.89 -0.05
C SER A 144 1.68 6.03 0.58
N GLY A 145 1.06 7.20 0.38
CA GLY A 145 -0.21 7.53 1.02
C GLY A 145 -0.09 8.11 2.44
N ALA A 146 1.13 8.34 2.95
CA ALA A 146 1.32 9.09 4.19
C ALA A 146 0.87 10.54 4.00
N ASN A 147 0.12 11.07 4.97
CA ASN A 147 -0.30 12.47 4.95
C ASN A 147 0.82 13.40 5.46
N VAL A 148 0.68 14.69 5.20
CA VAL A 148 1.68 15.72 5.60
C VAL A 148 1.92 15.72 7.11
N LYS A 149 0.91 15.43 7.92
CA LYS A 149 1.06 15.33 9.37
C LYS A 149 2.04 14.20 9.77
N HIS A 150 2.01 13.06 9.07
CA HIS A 150 2.99 11.99 9.27
C HIS A 150 4.42 12.43 8.94
N VAL A 151 4.57 13.19 7.85
CA VAL A 151 5.87 13.77 7.47
C VAL A 151 6.39 14.69 8.58
N CYS A 152 5.53 15.60 9.09
CA CYS A 152 5.88 16.48 10.19
C CYS A 152 6.35 15.72 11.43
N HIS A 153 5.62 14.69 11.84
CA HIS A 153 6.00 13.86 13.00
C HIS A 153 7.34 13.15 12.82
N THR A 154 7.65 12.71 11.61
CA THR A 154 8.93 12.03 11.32
C THR A 154 10.11 12.98 11.38
N ILE A 155 9.91 14.25 10.98
CA ILE A 155 10.97 15.27 11.00
C ILE A 155 11.19 15.78 12.41
N HIS A 156 10.13 16.19 13.11
CA HIS A 156 10.22 16.66 14.48
C HIS A 156 8.90 16.53 15.23
N ARG A 157 8.99 16.09 16.48
CA ARG A 157 7.85 15.79 17.35
C ARG A 157 6.87 16.96 17.53
N THR A 158 7.35 18.19 17.59
CA THR A 158 6.54 19.38 17.83
C THR A 158 6.09 20.09 16.54
N LEU A 159 6.63 19.69 15.39
CA LEU A 159 6.30 20.35 14.11
C LEU A 159 4.81 20.27 13.76
N PRO A 160 4.07 19.19 14.03
CA PRO A 160 2.64 19.12 13.75
C PRO A 160 1.80 20.15 14.49
N ASP A 161 2.24 20.57 15.68
CA ASP A 161 1.48 21.50 16.55
C ASP A 161 1.61 22.96 16.08
N VAL A 162 2.71 23.28 15.40
CA VAL A 162 3.00 24.62 14.87
C VAL A 162 2.86 24.71 13.35
N PHE A 163 2.46 23.62 12.72
CA PHE A 163 2.34 23.51 11.27
C PHE A 163 1.15 24.31 10.75
N LYS A 164 1.36 25.16 9.74
CA LYS A 164 0.31 25.87 9.01
C LYS A 164 0.07 25.31 7.62
N TYR A 165 1.11 25.25 6.81
CA TYR A 165 1.04 24.76 5.44
C TYR A 165 2.40 24.25 4.98
N ALA A 166 2.39 23.43 3.93
CA ALA A 166 3.59 22.99 3.25
C ALA A 166 3.47 23.25 1.73
N LEU A 167 4.56 23.65 1.13
CA LEU A 167 4.70 23.65 -0.32
C LEU A 167 5.35 22.34 -0.76
N VAL A 168 4.68 21.63 -1.65
CA VAL A 168 5.12 20.33 -2.14
C VAL A 168 5.40 20.42 -3.63
N TRP A 169 6.61 20.04 -4.03
CA TRP A 169 7.01 19.89 -5.42
C TRP A 169 7.10 18.39 -5.74
N VAL A 170 6.32 17.94 -6.69
CA VAL A 170 6.33 16.55 -7.15
C VAL A 170 7.18 16.45 -8.40
N ARG A 171 8.25 15.67 -8.37
CA ARG A 171 9.12 15.48 -9.53
C ARG A 171 8.88 14.15 -10.26
N LEU A 172 8.54 13.10 -9.52
CA LEU A 172 8.16 11.76 -10.00
C LEU A 172 7.21 11.17 -8.97
N SER A 173 6.45 10.16 -9.34
CA SER A 173 5.43 9.55 -8.47
C SER A 173 5.94 9.07 -7.09
N ILE A 174 7.25 8.97 -6.91
CA ILE A 174 7.90 8.40 -5.71
C ILE A 174 8.83 9.42 -5.02
N CYS A 175 9.00 10.62 -5.58
CA CYS A 175 9.95 11.61 -5.08
C CYS A 175 9.26 12.96 -4.88
N PHE A 176 9.25 13.45 -3.65
CA PHE A 176 8.62 14.70 -3.23
C PHE A 176 9.65 15.63 -2.60
N LEU A 177 9.56 16.90 -2.95
CA LEU A 177 10.28 17.98 -2.26
C LEU A 177 9.27 18.75 -1.43
N ILE A 178 9.51 18.93 -0.13
CA ILE A 178 8.59 19.60 0.78
C ILE A 178 9.31 20.72 1.53
N SER A 179 8.69 21.89 1.54
CA SER A 179 9.06 23.01 2.43
C SER A 179 7.93 23.27 3.40
N PHE A 180 8.27 23.31 4.70
CA PHE A 180 7.31 23.53 5.79
C PHE A 180 7.31 24.98 6.23
N TYR A 181 6.14 25.50 6.56
CA TYR A 181 5.96 26.83 7.10
C TYR A 181 5.22 26.72 8.43
N ALA A 182 5.90 27.18 9.49
CA ALA A 182 5.37 27.32 10.84
C ALA A 182 4.97 28.76 11.11
N GLU A 183 4.23 28.99 12.18
CA GLU A 183 3.80 30.33 12.61
C GLU A 183 4.99 31.17 13.09
N SER A 184 5.56 31.98 12.21
CA SER A 184 6.31 33.18 12.58
C SER A 184 6.42 34.11 11.38
N ASN A 185 5.70 35.23 11.47
CA ASN A 185 5.80 36.43 10.63
C ASN A 185 5.63 36.31 9.12
N GLY A 186 4.54 36.92 8.68
CA GLY A 186 4.16 37.31 7.37
C GLY A 186 5.22 37.29 6.28
N ASP A 187 5.12 36.33 5.35
CA ASP A 187 5.78 36.42 4.07
C ASP A 187 4.85 36.04 2.93
N HIS A 188 4.91 36.86 1.92
CA HIS A 188 4.06 36.91 0.76
C HIS A 188 4.22 35.68 -0.17
N PHE A 189 3.09 35.27 -0.70
CA PHE A 189 2.97 34.29 -1.79
C PHE A 189 3.74 34.72 -3.04
N ILE A 190 4.53 33.81 -3.60
CA ILE A 190 4.97 33.86 -4.99
C ILE A 190 4.28 32.74 -5.75
N SER A 191 3.38 33.13 -6.67
CA SER A 191 2.69 32.24 -7.59
C SER A 191 3.65 31.77 -8.69
N GLY A 192 3.85 30.48 -8.81
CA GLY A 192 4.58 29.85 -9.92
C GLY A 192 4.22 28.37 -10.07
N ASP A 193 3.94 27.96 -11.27
CA ASP A 193 3.37 26.71 -11.74
C ASP A 193 3.78 25.42 -11.04
N LYS A 194 2.80 24.59 -10.71
CA LYS A 194 2.83 23.21 -10.21
C LYS A 194 3.02 23.01 -8.69
N TYR A 195 2.24 23.71 -7.89
CA TYR A 195 2.23 23.47 -6.44
C TYR A 195 0.87 22.92 -6.00
N GLN A 196 0.86 21.80 -5.27
CA GLN A 196 -0.28 21.41 -4.46
C GLN A 196 -0.06 21.91 -3.02
N VAL A 197 -0.97 22.77 -2.57
CA VAL A 197 -1.02 23.23 -1.18
C VAL A 197 -1.90 22.25 -0.40
N PHE A 198 -1.35 21.61 0.59
CA PHE A 198 -2.11 20.79 1.52
C PHE A 198 -2.20 21.55 2.85
N SER A 199 -3.41 21.84 3.27
CA SER A 199 -3.76 22.38 4.58
C SER A 199 -4.17 21.26 5.54
#